data_12bc11f571337a5e1641c7c3a4912580
#
_entry.id   12bc11f571337a5e1641c7c3a4912580
#
_cell.length_a   1.000
_cell.length_b   1.000
_cell.length_c   1.000
_cell.angle_alpha   90.00
_cell.angle_beta   90.00
_cell.angle_gamma   90.00
#
_symmetry.space_group_name_H-M   'P 1'
#
loop_
_entity.id
_entity.type
_entity.pdbx_description
1 polymer ?
#
loop_
_entity_poly.entity_id
_entity_poly.type
_entity_poly.pdbx_seq_one_letter_code
_entity_poly.pdbx_strand_id
1 'polypeptide(L)'
;MVAIGETGLDYDRVFSPIPDQVANLRRNLALALETGKPAILHCRSAAGRRDGQDALVDELRAAGVGGPTWAAAFGDRPPAVIHSFSGPVDYARAVIDLGLAVSFSGLVFRAGEEPSAEVAAMVPADRVLIETDSPFLAPPGAPRSRNEPEWVRVTGAWLAERRATTPDALGADLVAAYDRTFLSVRRRA
;
A
#
# COMPACT_ATOMS: atom_id res chain seq x y z
N MET A 1 13.73 1.83 12.77
CA MET A 1 12.84 2.27 11.66
C MET A 1 12.95 1.22 10.55
N VAL A 2 11.81 0.65 10.15
CA VAL A 2 11.76 -0.48 9.17
C VAL A 2 11.28 -0.05 7.78
N ALA A 3 10.71 1.15 7.64
CA ALA A 3 10.22 1.71 6.38
C ALA A 3 10.42 3.24 6.36
N ILE A 4 10.32 3.85 5.18
CA ILE A 4 10.33 5.30 4.95
C ILE A 4 8.90 5.75 4.65
N GLY A 5 8.42 6.73 5.36
CA GLY A 5 7.06 7.24 5.12
C GLY A 5 6.37 7.68 6.43
N GLU A 6 5.14 8.02 6.32
CA GLU A 6 4.24 8.03 5.16
C GLU A 6 4.59 9.19 4.20
N THR A 7 4.56 8.93 2.88
CA THR A 7 4.76 9.92 1.83
C THR A 7 3.84 9.58 0.65
N GLY A 8 3.60 10.50 -0.26
CA GLY A 8 2.75 10.20 -1.42
C GLY A 8 2.00 11.41 -1.92
N LEU A 9 0.87 11.15 -2.57
CA LEU A 9 0.07 12.18 -3.25
C LEU A 9 -1.39 12.14 -2.78
N ASP A 10 -1.90 13.27 -2.29
CA ASP A 10 -3.31 13.48 -1.98
C ASP A 10 -3.86 14.63 -2.84
N TYR A 11 -4.56 14.26 -3.91
CA TYR A 11 -5.17 15.18 -4.86
C TYR A 11 -6.65 15.49 -4.52
N ASP A 12 -7.14 14.97 -3.40
CA ASP A 12 -8.48 15.23 -2.87
C ASP A 12 -8.45 16.36 -1.82
N ARG A 13 -7.68 16.16 -0.75
CA ARG A 13 -7.62 17.12 0.37
C ARG A 13 -6.62 18.24 0.17
N VAL A 14 -5.55 17.97 -0.55
CA VAL A 14 -4.51 18.94 -0.93
C VAL A 14 -4.02 19.77 0.26
N PHE A 15 -3.66 19.10 1.38
CA PHE A 15 -3.16 19.79 2.58
C PHE A 15 -1.85 20.54 2.35
N SER A 16 -1.08 20.16 1.32
CA SER A 16 0.05 20.91 0.81
C SER A 16 -0.01 21.01 -0.72
N PRO A 17 0.63 22.04 -1.34
CA PRO A 17 0.65 22.19 -2.78
C PRO A 17 1.17 20.94 -3.49
N ILE A 18 0.57 20.57 -4.62
CA ILE A 18 0.96 19.38 -5.40
C ILE A 18 2.47 19.33 -5.71
N PRO A 19 3.12 20.44 -6.14
CA PRO A 19 4.57 20.41 -6.38
C PRO A 19 5.39 20.04 -5.13
N ASP A 20 4.94 20.45 -3.94
CA ASP A 20 5.63 20.13 -2.68
C ASP A 20 5.43 18.67 -2.30
N GLN A 21 4.22 18.11 -2.53
CA GLN A 21 3.96 16.68 -2.35
C GLN A 21 4.88 15.85 -3.26
N VAL A 22 4.98 16.20 -4.54
CA VAL A 22 5.84 15.52 -5.52
C VAL A 22 7.32 15.62 -5.10
N ALA A 23 7.78 16.80 -4.72
CA ALA A 23 9.16 16.99 -4.26
C ALA A 23 9.46 16.18 -3.00
N ASN A 24 8.50 16.09 -2.06
CA ASN A 24 8.62 15.26 -0.87
C ASN A 24 8.66 13.76 -1.21
N LEU A 25 7.75 13.30 -2.08
CA LEU A 25 7.72 11.91 -2.55
C LEU A 25 9.06 11.50 -3.15
N ARG A 26 9.61 12.30 -4.07
CA ARG A 26 10.90 12.05 -4.74
C ARG A 26 12.04 11.91 -3.73
N ARG A 27 12.10 12.78 -2.70
CA ARG A 27 13.12 12.70 -1.63
C ARG A 27 12.97 11.43 -0.81
N ASN A 28 11.77 11.03 -0.48
CA ASN A 28 11.51 9.81 0.29
C ASN A 28 11.79 8.55 -0.53
N LEU A 29 11.50 8.53 -1.83
CA LEU A 29 11.88 7.43 -2.73
C LEU A 29 13.40 7.30 -2.82
N ALA A 30 14.14 8.40 -2.96
CA ALA A 30 15.60 8.38 -2.96
C ALA A 30 16.15 7.82 -1.63
N LEU A 31 15.60 8.22 -0.50
CA LEU A 31 15.99 7.71 0.82
C LEU A 31 15.64 6.22 0.99
N ALA A 32 14.50 5.77 0.46
CA ALA A 32 14.11 4.37 0.45
C ALA A 32 15.13 3.52 -0.31
N LEU A 33 15.51 3.96 -1.51
CA LEU A 33 16.53 3.32 -2.34
C LEU A 33 17.89 3.29 -1.64
N GLU A 34 18.34 4.42 -1.09
CA GLU A 34 19.63 4.54 -0.40
C GLU A 34 19.72 3.62 0.82
N THR A 35 18.65 3.53 1.59
CA THR A 35 18.62 2.74 2.84
C THR A 35 18.21 1.28 2.66
N GLY A 36 17.69 0.90 1.48
CA GLY A 36 17.10 -0.41 1.23
C GLY A 36 15.86 -0.69 2.07
N LYS A 37 15.14 0.35 2.51
CA LYS A 37 13.91 0.26 3.30
C LYS A 37 12.71 0.58 2.42
N PRO A 38 11.62 -0.21 2.47
CA PRO A 38 10.45 0.05 1.65
C PRO A 38 9.81 1.41 1.98
N ALA A 39 9.26 2.07 0.96
CA ALA A 39 8.46 3.27 1.18
C ALA A 39 7.01 2.91 1.51
N ILE A 40 6.36 3.65 2.42
CA ILE A 40 4.92 3.60 2.65
C ILE A 40 4.28 4.74 1.87
N LEU A 41 3.45 4.40 0.90
CA LEU A 41 2.93 5.34 -0.09
C LEU A 41 1.44 5.59 0.10
N HIS A 42 1.10 6.85 0.33
CA HIS A 42 -0.26 7.37 0.27
C HIS A 42 -0.66 7.71 -1.16
N CYS A 43 -1.88 7.36 -1.56
CA CYS A 43 -2.43 7.79 -2.84
C CYS A 43 -3.93 8.06 -2.75
N ARG A 44 -4.34 9.28 -3.08
CA ARG A 44 -5.74 9.67 -3.07
C ARG A 44 -6.07 10.61 -4.22
N SER A 45 -7.16 10.34 -4.91
CA SER A 45 -7.83 11.27 -5.83
C SER A 45 -9.22 11.61 -5.33
N ALA A 46 -9.75 12.76 -5.74
CA ALA A 46 -11.14 13.09 -5.49
C ALA A 46 -12.08 12.07 -6.16
N ALA A 47 -13.29 11.92 -5.62
CA ALA A 47 -14.27 10.98 -6.13
C ALA A 47 -14.49 11.10 -7.65
N GLY A 48 -14.44 9.99 -8.36
CA GLY A 48 -14.57 9.93 -9.81
C GLY A 48 -13.32 10.38 -10.59
N ARG A 49 -12.22 10.70 -9.91
CA ARG A 49 -10.93 11.04 -10.51
C ARG A 49 -9.90 9.94 -10.24
N ARG A 50 -8.80 9.98 -11.01
CA ARG A 50 -7.66 9.05 -10.86
C ARG A 50 -6.30 9.72 -11.04
N ASP A 51 -6.30 11.04 -11.11
CA ASP A 51 -5.11 11.86 -11.38
C ASP A 51 -4.00 11.67 -10.35
N GLY A 52 -4.32 11.42 -9.09
CA GLY A 52 -3.35 11.10 -8.05
C GLY A 52 -2.70 9.73 -8.28
N GLN A 53 -3.50 8.70 -8.65
CA GLN A 53 -3.00 7.37 -8.98
C GLN A 53 -2.09 7.40 -10.22
N ASP A 54 -2.53 8.08 -11.28
CA ASP A 54 -1.74 8.23 -12.51
C ASP A 54 -0.42 8.96 -12.22
N ALA A 55 -0.47 10.08 -11.50
CA ALA A 55 0.72 10.82 -11.11
C ALA A 55 1.67 10.00 -10.23
N LEU A 56 1.15 9.21 -9.28
CA LEU A 56 2.00 8.37 -8.44
C LEU A 56 2.72 7.31 -9.27
N VAL A 57 2.03 6.64 -10.19
CA VAL A 57 2.65 5.63 -11.08
C VAL A 57 3.74 6.28 -11.94
N ASP A 58 3.50 7.48 -12.48
CA ASP A 58 4.48 8.19 -13.29
C ASP A 58 5.72 8.59 -12.44
N GLU A 59 5.54 9.05 -11.22
CA GLU A 59 6.65 9.36 -10.30
C GLU A 59 7.46 8.11 -9.91
N LEU A 60 6.79 6.98 -9.67
CA LEU A 60 7.47 5.70 -9.39
C LEU A 60 8.29 5.23 -10.59
N ARG A 61 7.75 5.32 -11.81
CA ARG A 61 8.48 5.00 -13.05
C ARG A 61 9.65 5.95 -13.28
N ALA A 62 9.44 7.24 -13.08
CA ALA A 62 10.50 8.26 -13.20
C ALA A 62 11.65 8.03 -12.20
N ALA A 63 11.33 7.53 -10.99
CA ALA A 63 12.31 7.13 -9.99
C ALA A 63 12.99 5.78 -10.31
N GLY A 64 12.57 5.10 -11.38
CA GLY A 64 13.13 3.82 -11.83
C GLY A 64 12.72 2.62 -10.97
N VAL A 65 11.63 2.74 -10.18
CA VAL A 65 11.08 1.62 -9.38
C VAL A 65 10.75 0.45 -10.31
N GLY A 66 11.08 -0.77 -9.87
CA GLY A 66 10.97 -1.98 -10.68
C GLY A 66 12.15 -2.21 -11.64
N GLY A 67 13.05 -1.21 -11.80
CA GLY A 67 14.24 -1.31 -12.65
C GLY A 67 15.46 -1.92 -11.92
N PRO A 68 16.60 -2.09 -12.66
CA PRO A 68 17.77 -2.80 -12.15
C PRO A 68 18.35 -2.24 -10.85
N THR A 69 18.38 -0.92 -10.68
CA THR A 69 18.91 -0.28 -9.47
C THR A 69 18.09 -0.63 -8.23
N TRP A 70 16.76 -0.62 -8.35
CA TRP A 70 15.87 -1.02 -7.27
C TRP A 70 15.92 -2.52 -7.01
N ALA A 71 16.00 -3.34 -8.06
CA ALA A 71 16.19 -4.79 -7.93
C ALA A 71 17.50 -5.13 -7.20
N ALA A 72 18.58 -4.39 -7.46
CA ALA A 72 19.85 -4.58 -6.73
C ALA A 72 19.74 -4.22 -5.23
N ALA A 73 18.94 -3.20 -4.88
CA ALA A 73 18.77 -2.76 -3.49
C ALA A 73 17.79 -3.64 -2.70
N PHE A 74 16.72 -4.13 -3.35
CA PHE A 74 15.61 -4.83 -2.69
C PHE A 74 15.61 -6.34 -2.93
N GLY A 75 16.25 -6.83 -4.01
CA GLY A 75 16.13 -8.22 -4.43
C GLY A 75 14.69 -8.51 -4.86
N ASP A 76 14.11 -9.53 -4.24
CA ASP A 76 12.72 -9.96 -4.46
C ASP A 76 11.71 -9.33 -3.49
N ARG A 77 12.17 -8.43 -2.60
CA ARG A 77 11.32 -7.73 -1.63
C ARG A 77 10.56 -6.57 -2.27
N PRO A 78 9.31 -6.29 -1.86
CA PRO A 78 8.62 -5.08 -2.28
C PRO A 78 9.43 -3.81 -1.92
N PRO A 79 9.69 -2.91 -2.90
CA PRO A 79 10.40 -1.66 -2.65
C PRO A 79 9.49 -0.59 -2.01
N ALA A 80 8.18 -0.78 -2.08
CA ALA A 80 7.20 0.11 -1.48
C ALA A 80 5.88 -0.64 -1.22
N VAL A 81 5.03 -0.01 -0.43
CA VAL A 81 3.66 -0.45 -0.12
C VAL A 81 2.70 0.68 -0.49
N ILE A 82 1.70 0.40 -1.31
CA ILE A 82 0.52 1.27 -1.39
C ILE A 82 -0.32 0.97 -0.17
N HIS A 83 -0.33 1.89 0.79
CA HIS A 83 -1.12 1.71 2.00
C HIS A 83 -2.57 2.11 1.77
N SER A 84 -3.50 1.43 2.47
CA SER A 84 -4.94 1.72 2.42
C SER A 84 -5.44 1.89 0.97
N PHE A 85 -5.18 0.87 0.14
CA PHE A 85 -5.40 0.91 -1.30
C PHE A 85 -6.79 1.41 -1.66
N SER A 86 -6.82 2.36 -2.60
CA SER A 86 -8.02 2.88 -3.26
C SER A 86 -7.71 3.19 -4.72
N GLY A 87 -8.49 2.65 -5.61
CA GLY A 87 -8.34 2.93 -7.04
C GLY A 87 -8.79 1.80 -7.96
N PRO A 88 -8.72 2.04 -9.27
CA PRO A 88 -9.14 1.06 -10.27
C PRO A 88 -8.15 -0.09 -10.42
N VAL A 89 -8.61 -1.18 -11.02
CA VAL A 89 -7.84 -2.42 -11.20
C VAL A 89 -6.57 -2.23 -12.04
N ASP A 90 -6.61 -1.37 -13.05
CA ASP A 90 -5.44 -1.08 -13.88
C ASP A 90 -4.33 -0.33 -13.12
N TYR A 91 -4.71 0.54 -12.16
CA TYR A 91 -3.75 1.13 -11.22
C TYR A 91 -3.11 0.05 -10.34
N ALA A 92 -3.92 -0.87 -9.79
CA ALA A 92 -3.40 -1.98 -9.02
C ALA A 92 -2.42 -2.84 -9.83
N ARG A 93 -2.74 -3.15 -11.10
CA ARG A 93 -1.84 -3.87 -12.00
C ARG A 93 -0.52 -3.12 -12.18
N ALA A 94 -0.58 -1.81 -12.45
CA ALA A 94 0.63 -1.01 -12.64
C ALA A 94 1.55 -1.03 -11.41
N VAL A 95 1.02 -0.93 -10.18
CA VAL A 95 1.85 -0.98 -8.97
C VAL A 95 2.38 -2.39 -8.67
N ILE A 96 1.60 -3.43 -8.96
CA ILE A 96 2.04 -4.83 -8.83
C ILE A 96 3.17 -5.14 -9.82
N ASP A 97 3.07 -4.67 -11.07
CA ASP A 97 4.09 -4.83 -12.11
C ASP A 97 5.41 -4.13 -11.73
N LEU A 98 5.34 -3.02 -11.01
CA LEU A 98 6.50 -2.34 -10.42
C LEU A 98 7.07 -3.06 -9.18
N GLY A 99 6.47 -4.15 -8.74
CA GLY A 99 6.95 -4.97 -7.62
C GLY A 99 6.45 -4.52 -6.25
N LEU A 100 5.50 -3.60 -6.16
CA LEU A 100 5.00 -3.07 -4.89
C LEU A 100 4.10 -4.08 -4.17
N ALA A 101 4.03 -3.94 -2.84
CA ALA A 101 2.98 -4.54 -2.03
C ALA A 101 1.75 -3.61 -1.95
N VAL A 102 0.60 -4.21 -1.65
CA VAL A 102 -0.68 -3.51 -1.52
C VAL A 102 -1.29 -3.86 -0.17
N SER A 103 -1.68 -2.84 0.60
CA SER A 103 -2.32 -2.99 1.89
C SER A 103 -3.79 -2.58 1.84
N PHE A 104 -4.64 -3.33 2.53
CA PHE A 104 -6.07 -3.07 2.64
C PHE A 104 -6.44 -2.67 4.07
N SER A 105 -7.28 -1.66 4.20
CA SER A 105 -7.80 -1.14 5.47
C SER A 105 -9.33 -1.19 5.53
N GLY A 106 -9.92 -0.60 6.56
CA GLY A 106 -11.36 -0.39 6.62
C GLY A 106 -11.95 0.48 5.49
N LEU A 107 -11.11 1.04 4.63
CA LEU A 107 -11.54 1.78 3.44
C LEU A 107 -12.36 0.90 2.48
N VAL A 108 -12.04 -0.39 2.37
CA VAL A 108 -12.74 -1.36 1.48
C VAL A 108 -14.24 -1.49 1.75
N PHE A 109 -14.71 -1.01 2.91
CA PHE A 109 -16.14 -1.00 3.29
C PHE A 109 -16.85 0.31 2.94
N ARG A 110 -16.17 1.24 2.27
CA ARG A 110 -16.77 2.52 1.85
C ARG A 110 -17.38 2.41 0.47
N ALA A 111 -18.41 3.21 0.22
CA ALA A 111 -19.00 3.35 -1.11
C ALA A 111 -17.94 3.87 -2.10
N GLY A 112 -17.90 3.30 -3.30
CA GLY A 112 -16.92 3.64 -4.33
C GLY A 112 -15.64 2.79 -4.30
N GLU A 113 -15.49 1.91 -3.30
CA GLU A 113 -14.32 1.03 -3.17
C GLU A 113 -14.59 -0.41 -3.67
N GLU A 114 -15.66 -0.62 -4.41
CA GLU A 114 -16.03 -1.92 -4.98
C GLU A 114 -14.90 -2.55 -5.84
N PRO A 115 -14.07 -1.78 -6.59
CA PRO A 115 -12.93 -2.34 -7.33
C PRO A 115 -11.89 -3.03 -6.44
N SER A 116 -11.79 -2.65 -5.16
CA SER A 116 -10.86 -3.26 -4.21
C SER A 116 -11.09 -4.76 -4.02
N ALA A 117 -12.30 -5.28 -4.29
CA ALA A 117 -12.59 -6.70 -4.21
C ALA A 117 -11.84 -7.50 -5.30
N GLU A 118 -11.82 -7.00 -6.54
CA GLU A 118 -11.05 -7.61 -7.64
C GLU A 118 -9.55 -7.49 -7.37
N VAL A 119 -9.11 -6.33 -6.92
CA VAL A 119 -7.71 -6.10 -6.56
C VAL A 119 -7.26 -7.05 -5.45
N ALA A 120 -8.06 -7.23 -4.39
CA ALA A 120 -7.76 -8.16 -3.30
C ALA A 120 -7.57 -9.61 -3.77
N ALA A 121 -8.35 -10.04 -4.78
CA ALA A 121 -8.21 -11.37 -5.35
C ALA A 121 -6.95 -11.54 -6.21
N MET A 122 -6.48 -10.46 -6.87
CA MET A 122 -5.38 -10.53 -7.83
C MET A 122 -4.00 -10.26 -7.26
N VAL A 123 -3.89 -9.53 -6.12
CA VAL A 123 -2.58 -9.25 -5.51
C VAL A 123 -1.87 -10.55 -5.14
N PRO A 124 -0.59 -10.75 -5.51
CA PRO A 124 0.17 -11.94 -5.11
C PRO A 124 0.20 -12.12 -3.58
N ALA A 125 0.13 -13.37 -3.10
CA ALA A 125 0.08 -13.65 -1.66
C ALA A 125 1.29 -13.10 -0.89
N ASP A 126 2.45 -13.05 -1.53
CA ASP A 126 3.69 -12.53 -0.97
C ASP A 126 3.80 -10.99 -0.97
N ARG A 127 2.77 -10.29 -1.43
CA ARG A 127 2.70 -8.81 -1.54
C ARG A 127 1.39 -8.22 -1.02
N VAL A 128 0.51 -9.03 -0.44
CA VAL A 128 -0.73 -8.56 0.17
C VAL A 128 -0.52 -8.28 1.65
N LEU A 129 -1.01 -7.13 2.11
CA LEU A 129 -0.93 -6.69 3.49
C LEU A 129 -2.30 -6.21 3.97
N ILE A 130 -2.48 -6.13 5.28
CA ILE A 130 -3.66 -5.51 5.90
C ILE A 130 -3.25 -4.52 6.98
N GLU A 131 -4.10 -3.56 7.22
CA GLU A 131 -3.93 -2.53 8.24
C GLU A 131 -5.28 -2.03 8.77
N THR A 132 -5.27 -1.13 9.75
CA THR A 132 -6.47 -0.49 10.27
C THR A 132 -6.64 0.94 9.84
N ASP A 133 -5.53 1.65 9.62
CA ASP A 133 -5.48 3.11 9.53
C ASP A 133 -6.07 3.82 10.77
N SER A 134 -5.96 3.17 11.95
CA SER A 134 -6.46 3.73 13.23
C SER A 134 -5.85 5.11 13.51
N PRO A 135 -6.64 6.07 13.97
CA PRO A 135 -8.02 5.99 14.46
C PRO A 135 -9.09 6.17 13.38
N PHE A 136 -8.71 6.25 12.10
CA PHE A 136 -9.60 6.47 10.96
C PHE A 136 -10.14 5.15 10.40
N LEU A 137 -11.04 5.22 9.41
CA LEU A 137 -11.53 4.10 8.59
C LEU A 137 -12.12 2.93 9.40
N ALA A 138 -12.84 3.22 10.49
CA ALA A 138 -13.52 2.19 11.28
C ALA A 138 -14.35 1.26 10.39
N PRO A 139 -14.11 -0.08 10.41
CA PRO A 139 -14.86 -1.04 9.64
C PRO A 139 -16.24 -1.31 10.24
N PRO A 140 -17.13 -2.05 9.56
CA PRO A 140 -18.41 -2.47 10.14
C PRO A 140 -18.26 -3.19 11.49
N GLY A 141 -19.11 -2.81 12.45
CA GLY A 141 -19.07 -3.34 13.82
C GLY A 141 -18.16 -2.58 14.77
N ALA A 142 -17.20 -1.81 14.28
CA ALA A 142 -16.42 -0.91 15.12
C ALA A 142 -17.23 0.34 15.51
N PRO A 143 -17.01 0.92 16.71
CA PRO A 143 -17.58 2.22 17.05
C PRO A 143 -17.17 3.27 16.01
N ARG A 144 -18.14 4.05 15.51
CA ARG A 144 -17.88 5.03 14.44
C ARG A 144 -16.82 6.09 14.79
N SER A 145 -16.67 6.38 16.06
CA SER A 145 -15.75 7.38 16.60
C SER A 145 -14.38 6.82 16.95
N ARG A 146 -14.15 5.51 16.83
CA ARG A 146 -12.95 4.86 17.34
C ARG A 146 -12.60 3.60 16.56
N ASN A 147 -11.66 3.71 15.66
CA ASN A 147 -10.99 2.55 15.10
C ASN A 147 -9.76 2.21 15.95
N GLU A 148 -9.56 0.92 16.20
CA GLU A 148 -8.45 0.39 17.00
C GLU A 148 -7.75 -0.76 16.25
N PRO A 149 -6.50 -1.08 16.58
CA PRO A 149 -5.75 -2.15 15.90
C PRO A 149 -6.45 -3.51 15.88
N GLU A 150 -7.26 -3.84 16.90
CA GLU A 150 -8.01 -5.11 16.95
C GLU A 150 -8.99 -5.29 15.78
N TRP A 151 -9.46 -4.20 15.17
CA TRP A 151 -10.41 -4.23 14.06
C TRP A 151 -9.80 -4.68 12.74
N VAL A 152 -8.47 -4.84 12.68
CA VAL A 152 -7.80 -5.44 11.51
C VAL A 152 -8.38 -6.79 11.13
N ARG A 153 -8.91 -7.55 12.11
CA ARG A 153 -9.55 -8.83 11.89
C ARG A 153 -10.76 -8.77 10.96
N VAL A 154 -11.48 -7.62 10.93
CA VAL A 154 -12.65 -7.44 10.05
C VAL A 154 -12.19 -7.28 8.60
N THR A 155 -11.13 -6.50 8.37
CA THR A 155 -10.47 -6.40 7.05
C THR A 155 -9.88 -7.76 6.64
N GLY A 156 -9.28 -8.48 7.58
CA GLY A 156 -8.75 -9.83 7.33
C GLY A 156 -9.84 -10.83 6.91
N ALA A 157 -11.00 -10.84 7.58
CA ALA A 157 -12.11 -11.70 7.21
C ALA A 157 -12.65 -11.37 5.81
N TRP A 158 -12.81 -10.07 5.50
CA TRP A 158 -13.19 -9.61 4.16
C TRP A 158 -12.19 -10.06 3.09
N LEU A 159 -10.89 -9.94 3.37
CA LEU A 159 -9.83 -10.34 2.44
C LEU A 159 -9.81 -11.86 2.22
N ALA A 160 -9.98 -12.67 3.28
CA ALA A 160 -10.03 -14.13 3.18
C ALA A 160 -11.16 -14.58 2.24
N GLU A 161 -12.36 -13.98 2.37
CA GLU A 161 -13.50 -14.24 1.49
C GLU A 161 -13.19 -13.92 0.03
N ARG A 162 -12.56 -12.76 -0.25
CA ARG A 162 -12.24 -12.33 -1.63
C ARG A 162 -11.15 -13.18 -2.28
N ARG A 163 -10.29 -13.77 -1.47
CA ARG A 163 -9.21 -14.66 -1.91
C ARG A 163 -9.62 -16.15 -1.90
N ALA A 164 -10.87 -16.46 -1.57
CA ALA A 164 -11.39 -17.83 -1.43
C ALA A 164 -10.48 -18.72 -0.56
N THR A 165 -9.99 -18.19 0.57
CA THR A 165 -9.09 -18.86 1.50
C THR A 165 -9.64 -18.84 2.93
N THR A 166 -9.03 -19.62 3.83
CA THR A 166 -9.39 -19.59 5.26
C THR A 166 -8.66 -18.44 5.98
N PRO A 167 -9.19 -17.92 7.10
CA PRO A 167 -8.51 -16.92 7.91
C PRO A 167 -7.11 -17.36 8.37
N ASP A 168 -6.93 -18.63 8.71
CA ASP A 168 -5.63 -19.16 9.16
C ASP A 168 -4.60 -19.20 8.02
N ALA A 169 -5.00 -19.67 6.83
CA ALA A 169 -4.13 -19.68 5.66
C ALA A 169 -3.78 -18.26 5.23
N LEU A 170 -4.76 -17.34 5.20
CA LEU A 170 -4.50 -15.93 4.95
C LEU A 170 -3.53 -15.34 6.00
N GLY A 171 -3.72 -15.66 7.28
CA GLY A 171 -2.84 -15.21 8.35
C GLY A 171 -1.39 -15.59 8.12
N ALA A 172 -1.13 -16.82 7.67
CA ALA A 172 0.22 -17.28 7.33
C ALA A 172 0.81 -16.50 6.14
N ASP A 173 0.03 -16.26 5.08
CA ASP A 173 0.44 -15.46 3.92
C ASP A 173 0.77 -14.01 4.33
N LEU A 174 -0.08 -13.39 5.16
CA LEU A 174 0.11 -12.01 5.62
C LEU A 174 1.37 -11.86 6.48
N VAL A 175 1.66 -12.81 7.36
CA VAL A 175 2.90 -12.82 8.15
C VAL A 175 4.11 -12.95 7.23
N ALA A 176 4.08 -13.87 6.27
CA ALA A 176 5.17 -14.05 5.32
C ALA A 176 5.40 -12.80 4.46
N ALA A 177 4.33 -12.15 3.97
CA ALA A 177 4.39 -10.91 3.20
C ALA A 177 4.93 -9.74 4.06
N TYR A 178 4.53 -9.66 5.32
CA TYR A 178 5.02 -8.66 6.27
C TYR A 178 6.53 -8.84 6.52
N ASP A 179 6.96 -10.06 6.84
CA ASP A 179 8.36 -10.37 7.11
C ASP A 179 9.24 -10.08 5.89
N ARG A 180 8.77 -10.49 4.70
CA ARG A 180 9.43 -10.21 3.44
C ARG A 180 9.57 -8.70 3.21
N THR A 181 8.52 -7.93 3.45
CA THR A 181 8.51 -6.49 3.17
C THR A 181 9.36 -5.72 4.18
N PHE A 182 9.23 -5.98 5.47
CA PHE A 182 9.75 -5.10 6.52
C PHE A 182 10.91 -5.67 7.33
N LEU A 183 10.97 -6.99 7.55
CA LEU A 183 11.96 -7.59 8.46
C LEU A 183 13.20 -8.12 7.73
N SER A 184 13.08 -8.45 6.45
CA SER A 184 14.20 -8.94 5.63
C SER A 184 15.18 -7.83 5.20
N VAL A 185 15.11 -6.65 5.81
CA VAL A 185 16.04 -5.56 5.56
C VAL A 185 17.45 -6.00 5.96
N ARG A 186 18.33 -6.22 4.97
CA ARG A 186 19.73 -6.57 5.23
C ARG A 186 20.35 -5.48 6.10
N ARG A 187 20.81 -5.82 7.31
CA ARG A 187 21.74 -4.96 8.03
C ARG A 187 22.99 -4.87 7.15
N ARG A 188 23.27 -3.70 6.61
CA ARG A 188 24.60 -3.44 6.02
C ARG A 188 25.60 -3.62 7.15
N ALA A 189 26.50 -4.59 6.97
CA ALA A 189 27.65 -4.83 7.85
C ALA A 189 28.59 -3.63 7.78
#